data_e0189fee3c9855860387ce24d476f401
#
_entry.id   e0189fee3c9855860387ce24d476f401
#
_cell.length_a   1.000
_cell.length_b   1.000
_cell.length_c   1.000
_cell.angle_alpha   90.00
_cell.angle_beta   90.00
_cell.angle_gamma   90.00
#
_symmetry.space_group_name_H-M   'P 1'
#
loop_
_entity.id
_entity.type
_entity.pdbx_description
1 polymer ?
#
loop_
_entity_poly.entity_id
_entity_poly.type
_entity_poly.pdbx_seq_one_letter_code
_entity_poly.pdbx_strand_id
1 'polypeptide(L)'
;DGDQSKQPKTKHEDASKNRKHGKKKSKSDARSKKRAGAGKTSESFDDYEDYEEREAVSKADKKVSKDRPGLFAPMTLREVTVRNRIWLPPMCTYSSFARDGRPTPFHYQHYVSRAFGGFGMVIVESTAVAPEGRITPCDLGLWEDGQIDAWRWIVDGIREAGAVPAIQLNHAGRKASTGCFAVGYDGQSVPEEAGGWPTMAPSEIAFGGLRTPRALSVDEIHGLVGAFA
;
A
#
# COMPACT_ATOMS: atom_id res chain seq x y z
N ASP A 1 50.35 33.74 21.38
CA ASP A 1 51.10 33.20 20.26
C ASP A 1 50.16 32.39 19.39
N GLY A 2 50.01 32.99 18.23
CA GLY A 2 49.03 32.65 17.23
C GLY A 2 49.42 31.43 16.38
N ASP A 3 48.41 30.83 15.79
CA ASP A 3 48.51 30.48 14.39
C ASP A 3 47.14 30.42 13.74
N GLN A 4 46.98 31.19 12.66
CA GLN A 4 45.83 31.19 11.75
C GLN A 4 46.18 30.29 10.56
N SER A 5 45.38 29.27 10.30
CA SER A 5 45.42 28.55 9.03
C SER A 5 44.04 28.49 8.36
N LYS A 6 43.88 29.37 7.47
CA LYS A 6 43.33 29.45 6.12
C LYS A 6 42.38 28.31 5.66
N GLN A 7 41.13 28.68 5.45
CA GLN A 7 40.19 27.97 4.61
C GLN A 7 40.49 28.22 3.10
N PRO A 8 40.29 27.24 2.24
CA PRO A 8 40.29 27.46 0.78
C PRO A 8 38.92 27.87 0.27
N LYS A 9 38.85 28.96 -0.45
CA LYS A 9 37.71 29.46 -1.23
C LYS A 9 37.57 28.62 -2.50
N THR A 10 36.44 28.01 -2.73
CA THR A 10 36.04 27.46 -4.02
C THR A 10 35.29 28.50 -4.84
N LYS A 11 35.83 28.76 -6.03
CA LYS A 11 35.28 29.65 -7.06
C LYS A 11 34.05 29.03 -7.72
N HIS A 12 32.96 29.78 -7.79
CA HIS A 12 31.88 29.58 -8.73
C HIS A 12 32.34 30.04 -10.12
N GLU A 13 32.40 29.18 -11.10
CA GLU A 13 32.42 29.54 -12.49
C GLU A 13 31.04 29.41 -13.11
N ASP A 14 30.59 30.54 -13.59
CA ASP A 14 29.35 30.77 -14.35
C ASP A 14 29.61 30.33 -15.82
N ALA A 15 28.77 29.43 -16.32
CA ALA A 15 28.80 29.02 -17.74
C ALA A 15 27.40 29.10 -18.33
N SER A 16 26.98 30.34 -18.59
CA SER A 16 25.94 30.64 -19.57
C SER A 16 26.51 30.66 -20.98
N LYS A 17 26.12 29.73 -21.84
CA LYS A 17 26.17 29.94 -23.30
C LYS A 17 25.16 29.06 -24.06
N ASN A 18 24.12 29.70 -24.52
CA ASN A 18 23.70 29.75 -25.92
C ASN A 18 23.41 28.41 -26.65
N ARG A 19 22.15 28.04 -26.86
CA ARG A 19 21.74 27.24 -28.00
C ARG A 19 20.58 27.88 -28.76
N LYS A 20 20.89 28.25 -29.99
CA LYS A 20 20.07 28.89 -31.01
C LYS A 20 18.92 27.99 -31.49
N HIS A 21 17.81 28.67 -31.82
CA HIS A 21 16.67 28.18 -32.56
C HIS A 21 17.05 27.56 -33.92
N GLY A 22 16.52 26.38 -34.20
CA GLY A 22 16.43 25.79 -35.50
C GLY A 22 14.99 25.45 -35.87
N LYS A 23 14.26 26.37 -36.48
CA LYS A 23 12.99 26.09 -37.14
C LYS A 23 13.26 25.30 -38.43
N LYS A 24 12.72 24.10 -38.54
CA LYS A 24 12.51 23.45 -39.85
C LYS A 24 11.01 23.39 -40.14
N LYS A 25 10.61 24.17 -41.16
CA LYS A 25 9.35 24.02 -41.87
C LYS A 25 9.47 22.84 -42.82
N SER A 26 8.52 21.94 -42.84
CA SER A 26 8.31 21.02 -43.95
C SER A 26 6.93 21.26 -44.54
N LYS A 27 6.96 21.41 -45.84
CA LYS A 27 5.83 21.75 -46.74
C LYS A 27 4.89 20.53 -46.87
N SER A 28 3.62 20.86 -46.86
CA SER A 28 2.53 20.02 -47.32
C SER A 28 2.52 19.95 -48.84
N ASP A 29 2.45 18.75 -49.41
CA ASP A 29 2.01 18.55 -50.79
C ASP A 29 0.66 17.80 -50.79
N ALA A 30 -0.30 18.50 -51.30
CA ALA A 30 -1.62 17.99 -51.62
C ALA A 30 -1.57 17.14 -52.90
N ARG A 31 -2.15 15.95 -52.85
CA ARG A 31 -2.53 15.25 -54.09
C ARG A 31 -3.90 14.62 -53.98
N SER A 32 -4.87 15.33 -54.53
CA SER A 32 -6.21 14.84 -54.78
C SER A 32 -6.19 13.66 -55.75
N LYS A 33 -6.90 12.56 -55.42
CA LYS A 33 -7.46 11.64 -56.39
C LYS A 33 -8.87 11.25 -55.97
N LYS A 34 -9.83 11.75 -56.73
CA LYS A 34 -11.19 11.23 -56.81
C LYS A 34 -11.18 9.76 -57.21
N ARG A 35 -11.94 8.95 -56.49
CA ARG A 35 -12.59 7.76 -57.07
C ARG A 35 -13.95 7.57 -56.39
N ALA A 36 -14.97 7.65 -57.21
CA ALA A 36 -16.33 7.26 -56.89
C ALA A 36 -16.42 5.74 -56.80
N GLY A 37 -17.22 5.25 -55.88
CA GLY A 37 -17.56 3.84 -55.77
C GLY A 37 -18.65 3.69 -54.72
N ALA A 38 -19.89 3.61 -55.16
CA ALA A 38 -21.03 3.28 -54.31
C ALA A 38 -20.89 1.86 -53.76
N GLY A 39 -21.09 1.73 -52.48
CA GLY A 39 -21.26 0.44 -51.79
C GLY A 39 -22.03 0.71 -50.50
N LYS A 40 -23.36 0.55 -50.58
CA LYS A 40 -24.19 0.37 -49.38
C LYS A 40 -23.75 -0.93 -48.75
N THR A 41 -23.00 -0.90 -47.66
CA THR A 41 -22.85 -2.06 -46.79
C THR A 41 -24.02 -2.05 -45.81
N SER A 42 -24.84 -3.06 -45.93
CA SER A 42 -25.86 -3.44 -44.96
C SER A 42 -25.25 -3.48 -43.57
N GLU A 43 -25.79 -2.67 -42.67
CA GLU A 43 -25.58 -2.87 -41.22
C GLU A 43 -26.12 -4.26 -40.93
N SER A 44 -25.23 -5.13 -40.40
CA SER A 44 -25.56 -6.49 -40.13
C SER A 44 -26.45 -6.59 -38.89
N PHE A 45 -27.42 -7.49 -38.95
CA PHE A 45 -28.38 -7.79 -37.87
C PHE A 45 -27.72 -8.32 -36.58
N ASP A 46 -26.40 -8.47 -36.55
CA ASP A 46 -25.63 -9.02 -35.42
C ASP A 46 -25.60 -8.08 -34.20
N ASP A 47 -25.78 -6.76 -34.40
CA ASP A 47 -25.82 -5.80 -33.29
C ASP A 47 -27.12 -5.86 -32.45
N TYR A 48 -28.18 -6.49 -32.96
CA TYR A 48 -29.49 -6.55 -32.29
C TYR A 48 -29.55 -7.74 -31.30
N GLU A 49 -28.91 -8.86 -31.64
CA GLU A 49 -28.84 -10.04 -30.75
C GLU A 49 -27.97 -9.75 -29.52
N ASP A 50 -26.88 -8.98 -29.68
CA ASP A 50 -25.99 -8.60 -28.55
C ASP A 50 -26.70 -7.65 -27.55
N TYR A 51 -27.70 -6.88 -28.03
CA TYR A 51 -28.48 -5.98 -27.15
C TYR A 51 -29.51 -6.75 -26.32
N GLU A 52 -30.19 -7.73 -26.91
CA GLU A 52 -31.14 -8.59 -26.20
C GLU A 52 -30.45 -9.49 -25.17
N GLU A 53 -29.24 -10.01 -25.50
CA GLU A 53 -28.44 -10.80 -24.60
C GLU A 53 -27.94 -10.00 -23.40
N ARG A 54 -27.51 -8.76 -23.61
CA ARG A 54 -27.13 -7.83 -22.54
C ARG A 54 -28.31 -7.41 -21.65
N GLU A 55 -29.48 -7.24 -22.22
CA GLU A 55 -30.70 -6.93 -21.46
C GLU A 55 -31.19 -8.16 -20.67
N ALA A 56 -31.04 -9.35 -21.21
CA ALA A 56 -31.37 -10.62 -20.52
C ALA A 56 -30.42 -10.90 -19.37
N VAL A 57 -29.10 -10.66 -19.55
CA VAL A 57 -28.08 -10.76 -18.48
C VAL A 57 -28.37 -9.73 -17.41
N SER A 58 -28.69 -8.47 -17.76
CA SER A 58 -29.06 -7.42 -16.81
C SER A 58 -30.35 -7.75 -16.03
N LYS A 59 -31.32 -8.41 -16.65
CA LYS A 59 -32.57 -8.87 -15.97
C LYS A 59 -32.32 -10.09 -15.09
N ALA A 60 -31.42 -11.00 -15.49
CA ALA A 60 -31.00 -12.13 -14.69
C ALA A 60 -30.20 -11.68 -13.46
N ASP A 61 -29.29 -10.71 -13.61
CA ASP A 61 -28.53 -10.13 -12.50
C ASP A 61 -29.45 -9.40 -11.51
N LYS A 62 -30.49 -8.68 -12.00
CA LYS A 62 -31.51 -8.07 -11.13
C LYS A 62 -32.35 -9.09 -10.38
N LYS A 63 -32.54 -10.30 -10.92
CA LYS A 63 -33.28 -11.37 -10.26
C LYS A 63 -32.44 -12.11 -9.23
N VAL A 64 -31.13 -12.27 -9.49
CA VAL A 64 -30.14 -12.82 -8.55
C VAL A 64 -29.90 -11.89 -7.37
N SER A 65 -30.08 -10.56 -7.55
CA SER A 65 -29.85 -9.57 -6.51
C SER A 65 -30.96 -9.50 -5.43
N LYS A 66 -32.12 -10.14 -5.63
CA LYS A 66 -33.21 -10.12 -4.63
C LYS A 66 -32.92 -10.98 -3.40
N ASP A 67 -32.09 -12.01 -3.54
CA ASP A 67 -31.79 -12.97 -2.47
C ASP A 67 -30.36 -12.83 -1.89
N ARG A 68 -29.53 -11.94 -2.45
CA ARG A 68 -28.17 -11.67 -1.96
C ARG A 68 -27.99 -10.20 -1.63
N PRO A 69 -27.44 -9.88 -0.46
CA PRO A 69 -27.16 -8.50 -0.10
C PRO A 69 -26.12 -7.91 -1.06
N GLY A 70 -26.43 -6.75 -1.68
CA GLY A 70 -25.53 -6.04 -2.58
C GLY A 70 -24.30 -5.48 -1.85
N LEU A 71 -23.32 -4.99 -2.61
CA LEU A 71 -22.06 -4.41 -2.09
C LEU A 71 -22.29 -3.29 -1.07
N PHE A 72 -23.33 -2.51 -1.24
CA PHE A 72 -23.68 -1.39 -0.36
C PHE A 72 -24.61 -1.77 0.80
N ALA A 73 -25.04 -3.03 0.87
CA ALA A 73 -25.82 -3.50 2.00
C ALA A 73 -24.94 -3.60 3.26
N PRO A 74 -25.43 -3.17 4.44
CA PRO A 74 -24.70 -3.31 5.68
C PRO A 74 -24.42 -4.78 6.00
N MET A 75 -23.37 -5.02 6.78
CA MET A 75 -22.97 -6.33 7.27
C MET A 75 -22.65 -6.24 8.75
N THR A 76 -23.21 -7.15 9.55
CA THR A 76 -22.91 -7.24 10.98
C THR A 76 -21.94 -8.39 11.25
N LEU A 77 -20.85 -8.10 11.94
CA LEU A 77 -19.86 -9.03 12.44
C LEU A 77 -19.90 -8.98 13.97
N ARG A 78 -20.48 -10.01 14.59
CA ARG A 78 -20.79 -10.01 16.03
C ARG A 78 -21.58 -8.74 16.40
N GLU A 79 -21.01 -7.85 17.18
CA GLU A 79 -21.65 -6.61 17.67
C GLU A 79 -21.36 -5.38 16.78
N VAL A 80 -20.50 -5.52 15.76
CA VAL A 80 -20.09 -4.43 14.91
C VAL A 80 -20.83 -4.45 13.58
N THR A 81 -21.56 -3.38 13.27
CA THR A 81 -22.22 -3.21 11.98
C THR A 81 -21.38 -2.32 11.07
N VAL A 82 -20.98 -2.88 9.94
CA VAL A 82 -20.23 -2.20 8.87
C VAL A 82 -21.23 -1.70 7.82
N ARG A 83 -21.14 -0.43 7.43
CA ARG A 83 -22.12 0.24 6.56
C ARG A 83 -22.26 -0.35 5.15
N ASN A 84 -21.26 -1.07 4.67
CA ASN A 84 -21.25 -1.75 3.37
C ASN A 84 -20.22 -2.89 3.36
N ARG A 85 -20.13 -3.60 2.23
CA ARG A 85 -19.25 -4.77 2.05
C ARG A 85 -17.95 -4.44 1.29
N ILE A 86 -17.63 -3.16 1.17
CA ILE A 86 -16.40 -2.68 0.51
C ILE A 86 -15.41 -2.30 1.61
N TRP A 87 -14.33 -3.06 1.76
CA TRP A 87 -13.35 -2.91 2.81
C TRP A 87 -11.97 -2.66 2.23
N LEU A 88 -11.20 -1.80 2.88
CA LEU A 88 -9.79 -1.65 2.57
C LEU A 88 -9.03 -2.81 3.23
N PRO A 89 -8.38 -3.70 2.44
CA PRO A 89 -7.56 -4.76 3.00
C PRO A 89 -6.26 -4.20 3.61
N PRO A 90 -5.60 -4.93 4.52
CA PRO A 90 -4.31 -4.52 5.07
C PRO A 90 -3.22 -4.62 4.00
N MET A 91 -2.52 -3.52 3.75
CA MET A 91 -1.44 -3.42 2.75
C MET A 91 -0.30 -2.60 3.33
N CYS A 92 0.87 -3.23 3.52
CA CYS A 92 2.05 -2.58 4.09
C CYS A 92 2.50 -1.40 3.23
N THR A 93 2.73 -0.26 3.87
CA THR A 93 3.24 0.96 3.24
C THR A 93 4.70 1.24 3.59
N TYR A 94 5.22 0.59 4.64
CA TYR A 94 6.59 0.78 5.13
C TYR A 94 6.93 2.24 5.41
N SER A 95 5.99 2.98 6.00
CA SER A 95 6.04 4.45 6.11
C SER A 95 6.24 4.96 7.55
N SER A 96 6.62 4.09 8.51
CA SER A 96 7.09 4.48 9.84
C SER A 96 8.60 4.81 9.77
N PHE A 97 8.92 5.97 9.18
CA PHE A 97 10.31 6.34 8.87
C PHE A 97 11.19 6.61 10.10
N ALA A 98 10.61 6.93 11.25
CA ALA A 98 11.31 7.01 12.53
C ALA A 98 11.75 5.63 13.05
N ARG A 99 11.26 4.55 12.44
CA ARG A 99 11.55 3.14 12.79
C ARG A 99 11.13 2.75 14.21
N ASP A 100 10.19 3.49 14.78
CA ASP A 100 9.65 3.32 16.14
C ASP A 100 8.28 2.64 16.17
N GLY A 101 7.79 2.18 15.01
CA GLY A 101 6.49 1.53 14.87
C GLY A 101 5.29 2.47 14.94
N ARG A 102 5.51 3.77 15.12
CA ARG A 102 4.40 4.73 15.24
C ARG A 102 3.89 5.16 13.88
N PRO A 103 2.57 5.33 13.75
CA PRO A 103 1.98 5.86 12.53
C PRO A 103 2.36 7.33 12.32
N THR A 104 2.44 7.72 11.06
CA THR A 104 2.82 9.06 10.60
C THR A 104 1.62 9.77 9.95
N PRO A 105 1.72 11.08 9.64
CA PRO A 105 0.70 11.79 8.87
C PRO A 105 0.36 11.12 7.52
N PHE A 106 1.31 10.39 6.93
CA PHE A 106 1.05 9.59 5.74
C PHE A 106 -0.02 8.52 6.00
N HIS A 107 0.07 7.80 7.10
CA HIS A 107 -0.91 6.76 7.46
C HIS A 107 -2.29 7.35 7.71
N TYR A 108 -2.38 8.52 8.37
CA TYR A 108 -3.63 9.24 8.53
C TYR A 108 -4.27 9.55 7.17
N GLN A 109 -3.52 10.23 6.29
CA GLN A 109 -3.98 10.56 4.95
C GLN A 109 -4.39 9.30 4.18
N HIS A 110 -3.59 8.24 4.28
CA HIS A 110 -3.83 6.98 3.59
C HIS A 110 -5.15 6.33 4.03
N TYR A 111 -5.39 6.17 5.32
CA TYR A 111 -6.56 5.46 5.83
C TYR A 111 -7.83 6.32 5.84
N VAL A 112 -7.72 7.55 6.33
CA VAL A 112 -8.90 8.41 6.50
C VAL A 112 -9.47 8.86 5.16
N SER A 113 -8.63 9.09 4.14
CA SER A 113 -9.14 9.40 2.79
C SER A 113 -9.97 8.26 2.18
N ARG A 114 -9.60 6.99 2.45
CA ARG A 114 -10.38 5.83 2.00
C ARG A 114 -11.69 5.70 2.77
N ALA A 115 -11.67 5.96 4.06
CA ALA A 115 -12.88 6.01 4.86
C ALA A 115 -13.86 7.07 4.33
N PHE A 116 -13.39 8.30 4.04
CA PHE A 116 -14.19 9.35 3.37
C PHE A 116 -14.64 8.93 1.96
N GLY A 117 -13.81 8.15 1.24
CA GLY A 117 -14.15 7.58 -0.07
C GLY A 117 -15.26 6.54 -0.04
N GLY A 118 -15.78 6.18 1.15
CA GLY A 118 -16.96 5.33 1.29
C GLY A 118 -16.69 3.88 1.70
N PHE A 119 -15.45 3.48 1.98
CA PHE A 119 -15.17 2.15 2.52
C PHE A 119 -15.94 1.92 3.84
N GLY A 120 -16.54 0.73 4.00
CA GLY A 120 -17.26 0.38 5.22
C GLY A 120 -16.32 0.03 6.37
N MET A 121 -15.20 -0.62 6.06
CA MET A 121 -14.15 -0.95 7.02
C MET A 121 -12.79 -0.61 6.44
N VAL A 122 -11.90 -0.13 7.29
CA VAL A 122 -10.49 0.13 6.95
C VAL A 122 -9.64 -0.75 7.86
N ILE A 123 -8.96 -1.74 7.26
CA ILE A 123 -8.06 -2.62 7.99
C ILE A 123 -6.65 -2.05 7.83
N VAL A 124 -6.09 -1.58 8.94
CA VAL A 124 -4.73 -1.06 8.98
C VAL A 124 -3.74 -2.17 8.65
N GLU A 125 -2.67 -1.80 7.97
CA GLU A 125 -1.59 -2.69 7.53
C GLU A 125 -1.01 -3.52 8.67
N SER A 126 -0.21 -4.51 8.32
CA SER A 126 0.53 -5.36 9.24
C SER A 126 1.21 -4.54 10.33
N THR A 127 0.79 -4.74 11.58
CA THR A 127 1.23 -4.02 12.76
C THR A 127 1.82 -5.02 13.74
N ALA A 128 3.12 -4.90 14.00
CA ALA A 128 3.85 -5.88 14.78
C ALA A 128 3.49 -5.79 16.28
N VAL A 129 3.27 -6.95 16.91
CA VAL A 129 3.00 -7.07 18.35
C VAL A 129 4.28 -7.14 19.19
N ALA A 130 5.45 -7.18 18.53
CA ALA A 130 6.77 -7.13 19.13
C ALA A 130 7.73 -6.40 18.19
N PRO A 131 8.76 -5.68 18.68
CA PRO A 131 9.69 -4.94 17.82
C PRO A 131 10.36 -5.82 16.76
N GLU A 132 10.78 -7.02 17.14
CA GLU A 132 11.41 -8.01 16.26
C GLU A 132 10.42 -8.70 15.32
N GLY A 133 9.13 -8.57 15.58
CA GLY A 133 8.05 -9.09 14.73
C GLY A 133 7.77 -8.25 13.47
N ARG A 134 8.43 -7.11 13.31
CA ARG A 134 8.27 -6.28 12.10
C ARG A 134 8.84 -6.98 10.87
N ILE A 135 8.18 -6.80 9.72
CA ILE A 135 8.72 -7.27 8.44
C ILE A 135 9.96 -6.45 8.09
N THR A 136 9.85 -5.11 8.19
CA THR A 136 10.94 -4.17 7.92
C THR A 136 11.14 -3.19 9.06
N PRO A 137 12.27 -2.49 9.15
CA PRO A 137 12.45 -1.43 10.15
C PRO A 137 11.37 -0.33 10.11
N CYS A 138 10.71 -0.16 8.99
CA CYS A 138 9.71 0.90 8.77
C CYS A 138 8.25 0.42 8.92
N ASP A 139 8.03 -0.74 9.52
CA ASP A 139 6.68 -1.24 9.81
C ASP A 139 6.06 -0.54 11.00
N LEU A 140 4.74 -0.58 11.03
CA LEU A 140 3.94 -0.18 12.18
C LEU A 140 4.04 -1.22 13.31
N GLY A 141 3.78 -0.76 14.53
CA GLY A 141 3.82 -1.57 15.72
C GLY A 141 2.80 -1.16 16.77
N LEU A 142 2.48 -2.14 17.62
CA LEU A 142 1.65 -1.98 18.81
C LEU A 142 2.15 -2.98 19.86
N TRP A 143 3.30 -2.70 20.46
CA TRP A 143 3.96 -3.54 21.44
C TRP A 143 4.21 -2.85 22.79
N GLU A 144 3.84 -1.58 22.91
CA GLU A 144 3.96 -0.78 24.13
C GLU A 144 2.81 0.21 24.27
N ASP A 145 2.41 0.52 25.48
CA ASP A 145 1.29 1.45 25.76
C ASP A 145 1.53 2.85 25.19
N GLY A 146 2.79 3.29 25.13
CA GLY A 146 3.15 4.57 24.53
C GLY A 146 2.80 4.73 23.05
N GLN A 147 2.48 3.64 22.37
CA GLN A 147 2.02 3.66 20.98
C GLN A 147 0.49 3.87 20.85
N ILE A 148 -0.30 3.62 21.92
CA ILE A 148 -1.76 3.75 21.90
C ILE A 148 -2.18 5.16 21.48
N ASP A 149 -1.60 6.19 22.09
CA ASP A 149 -1.95 7.58 21.77
C ASP A 149 -1.56 7.96 20.32
N ALA A 150 -0.47 7.36 19.81
CA ALA A 150 -0.08 7.56 18.42
C ALA A 150 -1.09 6.98 17.43
N TRP A 151 -1.89 5.99 17.82
CA TRP A 151 -2.93 5.39 16.99
C TRP A 151 -4.28 6.11 17.09
N ARG A 152 -4.58 6.76 18.23
CA ARG A 152 -5.90 7.32 18.56
C ARG A 152 -6.45 8.21 17.46
N TRP A 153 -5.68 9.17 16.98
CA TRP A 153 -6.11 10.13 15.96
C TRP A 153 -6.47 9.49 14.63
N ILE A 154 -5.80 8.39 14.25
CA ILE A 154 -6.13 7.63 13.03
C ILE A 154 -7.46 6.88 13.21
N VAL A 155 -7.62 6.22 14.35
CA VAL A 155 -8.85 5.49 14.68
C VAL A 155 -10.04 6.45 14.71
N ASP A 156 -9.88 7.61 15.33
CA ASP A 156 -10.93 8.62 15.43
C ASP A 156 -11.26 9.18 14.04
N GLY A 157 -10.27 9.51 13.21
CA GLY A 157 -10.50 9.99 11.85
C GLY A 157 -11.22 8.96 10.96
N ILE A 158 -10.92 7.66 11.09
CA ILE A 158 -11.62 6.60 10.38
C ILE A 158 -13.08 6.52 10.83
N ARG A 159 -13.34 6.60 12.15
CA ARG A 159 -14.70 6.57 12.73
C ARG A 159 -15.53 7.80 12.33
N GLU A 160 -14.94 8.99 12.39
CA GLU A 160 -15.57 10.24 11.97
C GLU A 160 -15.98 10.20 10.49
N ALA A 161 -15.18 9.55 9.64
CA ALA A 161 -15.51 9.31 8.24
C ALA A 161 -16.56 8.20 8.04
N GLY A 162 -17.10 7.60 9.13
CA GLY A 162 -18.15 6.61 9.12
C GLY A 162 -17.71 5.19 8.73
N ALA A 163 -16.42 4.89 8.76
CA ALA A 163 -15.90 3.54 8.56
C ALA A 163 -15.55 2.87 9.91
N VAL A 164 -15.54 1.54 9.91
CA VAL A 164 -15.08 0.75 11.05
C VAL A 164 -13.56 0.59 10.96
N PRO A 165 -12.78 1.07 11.96
CA PRO A 165 -11.34 0.78 12.01
C PRO A 165 -11.11 -0.67 12.44
N ALA A 166 -10.18 -1.32 11.78
CA ALA A 166 -9.65 -2.65 12.12
C ALA A 166 -8.12 -2.65 11.93
N ILE A 167 -7.44 -3.64 12.48
CA ILE A 167 -5.99 -3.75 12.42
C ILE A 167 -5.58 -5.20 12.14
N GLN A 168 -4.53 -5.39 11.34
CA GLN A 168 -3.89 -6.66 11.16
C GLN A 168 -2.71 -6.79 12.16
N LEU A 169 -2.91 -7.50 13.26
CA LEU A 169 -1.83 -7.83 14.17
C LEU A 169 -0.89 -8.85 13.52
N ASN A 170 0.42 -8.68 13.71
CA ASN A 170 1.43 -9.46 13.01
C ASN A 170 2.66 -9.79 13.86
N HIS A 171 3.29 -10.90 13.52
CA HIS A 171 4.69 -11.21 13.80
C HIS A 171 5.29 -11.88 12.57
N ALA A 172 6.25 -11.24 11.91
CA ALA A 172 6.76 -11.66 10.61
C ALA A 172 7.61 -12.95 10.65
N GLY A 173 8.09 -13.33 11.84
CA GLY A 173 8.84 -14.57 12.01
C GLY A 173 10.09 -14.62 11.12
N ARG A 174 10.23 -15.66 10.33
CA ARG A 174 11.36 -15.86 9.41
C ARG A 174 11.42 -14.86 8.25
N LYS A 175 10.40 -14.03 8.07
CA LYS A 175 10.36 -12.94 7.08
C LYS A 175 10.65 -11.59 7.72
N ALA A 176 10.92 -11.53 9.02
CA ALA A 176 11.27 -10.29 9.70
C ALA A 176 12.66 -9.78 9.28
N SER A 177 12.97 -8.54 9.66
CA SER A 177 14.27 -7.91 9.42
C SER A 177 14.65 -7.89 7.94
N THR A 178 13.66 -7.67 7.03
CA THR A 178 13.88 -7.49 5.60
C THR A 178 13.94 -6.01 5.23
N GLY A 179 14.59 -5.71 4.11
CA GLY A 179 14.69 -4.36 3.60
C GLY A 179 13.42 -3.89 2.90
N CYS A 180 13.29 -2.57 2.81
CA CYS A 180 12.29 -1.87 2.02
C CYS A 180 12.92 -0.65 1.35
N PHE A 181 12.20 0.00 0.45
CA PHE A 181 12.68 1.15 -0.31
C PHE A 181 13.30 2.28 0.57
N ALA A 182 12.86 2.42 1.83
CA ALA A 182 13.34 3.46 2.74
C ALA A 182 14.67 3.13 3.43
N VAL A 183 15.08 1.86 3.44
CA VAL A 183 16.33 1.40 4.09
C VAL A 183 17.26 0.66 3.15
N GLY A 184 16.85 0.42 1.91
CA GLY A 184 17.55 -0.48 1.00
C GLY A 184 17.35 -1.96 1.34
N TYR A 185 18.16 -2.82 0.75
CA TYR A 185 18.07 -4.29 0.91
C TYR A 185 16.72 -4.88 0.52
N ASP A 186 16.04 -4.32 -0.49
CA ASP A 186 14.71 -4.74 -0.92
C ASP A 186 14.63 -6.25 -1.13
N GLY A 187 13.73 -6.91 -0.37
CA GLY A 187 13.54 -8.34 -0.40
C GLY A 187 14.71 -9.17 0.16
N GLN A 188 15.69 -8.54 0.82
CA GLN A 188 16.81 -9.20 1.46
C GLN A 188 16.82 -8.94 2.96
N SER A 189 17.55 -9.76 3.73
CA SER A 189 17.74 -9.51 5.16
C SER A 189 18.61 -8.27 5.37
N VAL A 190 18.17 -7.37 6.25
CA VAL A 190 18.95 -6.19 6.67
C VAL A 190 20.05 -6.65 7.61
N PRO A 191 21.33 -6.30 7.36
CA PRO A 191 22.41 -6.56 8.31
C PRO A 191 22.21 -5.83 9.65
N GLU A 192 22.73 -6.37 10.74
CA GLU A 192 22.55 -5.77 12.08
C GLU A 192 23.20 -4.39 12.17
N GLU A 193 24.36 -4.21 11.54
CA GLU A 193 25.05 -2.93 11.42
C GLU A 193 24.25 -1.87 10.63
N ALA A 194 23.29 -2.30 9.81
CA ALA A 194 22.37 -1.43 9.07
C ALA A 194 21.01 -1.26 9.78
N GLY A 195 20.88 -1.77 11.01
CA GLY A 195 19.68 -1.68 11.82
C GLY A 195 18.70 -2.85 11.65
N GLY A 196 19.17 -3.97 11.10
CA GLY A 196 18.46 -5.24 11.14
C GLY A 196 18.59 -5.92 12.52
N TRP A 197 17.93 -7.05 12.65
CA TRP A 197 17.94 -7.85 13.91
C TRP A 197 17.88 -9.35 13.61
N PRO A 198 18.31 -10.21 14.55
CA PRO A 198 18.14 -11.66 14.46
C PRO A 198 16.67 -12.02 14.38
N THR A 199 16.31 -12.88 13.45
CA THR A 199 14.93 -13.34 13.28
C THR A 199 14.65 -14.61 14.08
N MET A 200 13.41 -14.84 14.46
CA MET A 200 12.94 -16.02 15.18
C MET A 200 11.72 -16.63 14.49
N ALA A 201 11.58 -17.94 14.60
CA ALA A 201 10.47 -18.67 14.00
C ALA A 201 10.24 -20.00 14.75
N PRO A 202 9.17 -20.74 14.48
CA PRO A 202 8.97 -22.07 15.09
C PRO A 202 10.06 -23.11 14.75
N SER A 203 10.82 -22.87 13.68
CA SER A 203 11.93 -23.72 13.24
C SER A 203 13.02 -22.92 12.54
N GLU A 204 14.25 -23.45 12.50
CA GLU A 204 15.43 -22.84 11.86
C GLU A 204 15.43 -22.99 10.32
N ILE A 205 14.27 -22.87 9.70
CA ILE A 205 14.13 -22.96 8.24
C ILE A 205 13.99 -21.56 7.66
N ALA A 206 14.97 -21.13 6.87
CA ALA A 206 14.94 -19.85 6.18
C ALA A 206 13.80 -19.75 5.17
N PHE A 207 13.31 -18.55 4.91
CA PHE A 207 12.39 -18.27 3.82
C PHE A 207 13.16 -17.72 2.62
N GLY A 208 13.12 -18.46 1.51
CA GLY A 208 13.86 -18.09 0.30
C GLY A 208 15.35 -17.86 0.58
N GLY A 209 15.87 -16.72 0.13
CA GLY A 209 17.27 -16.31 0.38
C GLY A 209 17.47 -15.46 1.66
N LEU A 210 16.47 -15.39 2.56
CA LEU A 210 16.56 -14.60 3.78
C LEU A 210 17.40 -15.30 4.85
N ARG A 211 17.79 -14.54 5.89
CA ARG A 211 18.51 -15.04 7.06
C ARG A 211 17.78 -16.22 7.69
N THR A 212 18.53 -17.25 8.07
CA THR A 212 18.00 -18.36 8.88
C THR A 212 17.55 -17.85 10.25
N PRO A 213 16.29 -18.06 10.63
CA PRO A 213 15.81 -17.66 11.95
C PRO A 213 16.33 -18.62 13.03
N ARG A 214 16.38 -18.14 14.26
CA ARG A 214 16.50 -19.00 15.44
C ARG A 214 15.15 -19.68 15.74
N ALA A 215 15.17 -20.93 16.14
CA ALA A 215 13.98 -21.61 16.65
C ALA A 215 13.54 -21.00 17.99
N LEU A 216 12.23 -20.81 18.16
CA LEU A 216 11.62 -20.41 19.42
C LEU A 216 11.53 -21.60 20.38
N SER A 217 11.76 -21.35 21.66
CA SER A 217 11.36 -22.27 22.72
C SER A 217 9.84 -22.25 22.94
N VAL A 218 9.31 -23.23 23.65
CA VAL A 218 7.87 -23.28 23.98
C VAL A 218 7.48 -22.09 24.87
N ASP A 219 8.32 -21.67 25.79
CA ASP A 219 8.05 -20.52 26.67
C ASP A 219 8.01 -19.20 25.86
N GLU A 220 8.91 -19.04 24.89
CA GLU A 220 8.87 -17.88 23.99
C GLU A 220 7.62 -17.87 23.10
N ILE A 221 7.13 -19.04 22.66
CA ILE A 221 5.87 -19.16 21.94
C ILE A 221 4.70 -18.69 22.81
N HIS A 222 4.66 -19.12 24.08
CA HIS A 222 3.65 -18.65 25.03
C HIS A 222 3.73 -17.14 25.28
N GLY A 223 4.94 -16.56 25.33
CA GLY A 223 5.15 -15.13 25.42
C GLY A 223 4.57 -14.38 24.20
N LEU A 224 4.80 -14.90 22.99
CA LEU A 224 4.21 -14.33 21.78
C LEU A 224 2.68 -14.42 21.78
N VAL A 225 2.08 -15.53 22.24
CA VAL A 225 0.62 -15.63 22.38
C VAL A 225 0.10 -14.52 23.29
N GLY A 226 0.78 -14.22 24.40
CA GLY A 226 0.46 -13.10 25.27
C GLY A 226 0.58 -11.72 24.58
N ALA A 227 1.54 -11.56 23.66
CA ALA A 227 1.70 -10.31 22.92
C ALA A 227 0.57 -10.05 21.90
N PHE A 228 -0.14 -11.09 21.46
CA PHE A 228 -1.31 -10.96 20.60
C PHE A 228 -2.62 -10.72 21.38
N ALA A 229 -2.63 -10.89 22.70
CA ALA A 229 -3.81 -10.74 23.56
C ALA A 229 -3.99 -9.32 24.09
#